data_e32324a494d910e4b4d8f94782ccca4b
#
_entry.id   e32324a494d910e4b4d8f94782ccca4b
#
_cell.length_a   1.000
_cell.length_b   1.000
_cell.length_c   1.000
_cell.angle_alpha   90.00
_cell.angle_beta   90.00
_cell.angle_gamma   90.00
#
_symmetry.space_group_name_H-M   'P 1'
#
loop_
_entity.id
_entity.type
_entity.pdbx_description
1 polymer ?
#
loop_
_entity_poly.entity_id
_entity_poly.type
_entity_poly.pdbx_seq_one_letter_code
_entity_poly.pdbx_strand_id
1 'polypeptide(L)'
;MLMPKRTKYRKQHRGRMKGKATRGNKVTYGQYGLMATEPCWITGNQIEAARIAINRYFRRGGTVWIKIFPDKPVTAKPAETRMGKGKGAPEYWVAVVKPGRVLFEVAGISEADAREALRLAAHKLPCKTKFVESEREFSEEEIAKFAEVQVLDIPEEMMSEDEIVEPGDSDEAAGDMEGKEVEADEGN
;
A
#
# COMPACT_ATOMS: atom_id res chain seq x y z
N MET A 1 -9.18 2.19 12.38
CA MET A 1 -8.28 1.01 12.39
C MET A 1 -9.06 -0.20 11.91
N LEU A 2 -8.51 -0.99 10.99
CA LEU A 2 -9.16 -2.20 10.49
C LEU A 2 -9.21 -3.27 11.58
N MET A 3 -10.41 -3.64 12.00
CA MET A 3 -10.65 -4.72 12.97
C MET A 3 -12.06 -5.29 12.79
N PRO A 4 -12.32 -6.55 13.19
CA PRO A 4 -13.66 -7.13 13.12
C PRO A 4 -14.65 -6.39 14.03
N LYS A 5 -15.86 -6.10 13.54
CA LYS A 5 -16.95 -5.52 14.35
C LYS A 5 -17.45 -6.51 15.43
N ARG A 6 -17.49 -7.80 15.08
CA ARG A 6 -17.98 -8.88 15.98
C ARG A 6 -17.14 -10.14 15.77
N THR A 7 -16.75 -10.80 16.86
CA THR A 7 -15.99 -12.06 16.82
C THR A 7 -16.68 -13.11 17.68
N LYS A 8 -16.66 -14.38 17.26
CA LYS A 8 -17.17 -15.50 18.05
C LYS A 8 -16.29 -15.75 19.28
N TYR A 9 -14.97 -15.67 19.10
CA TYR A 9 -13.99 -15.88 20.16
C TYR A 9 -13.01 -14.71 20.22
N ARG A 10 -12.84 -14.15 21.41
CA ARG A 10 -11.92 -13.01 21.65
C ARG A 10 -10.45 -13.38 21.53
N LYS A 11 -10.10 -14.62 21.81
CA LYS A 11 -8.70 -15.12 21.79
C LYS A 11 -8.63 -16.37 20.93
N GLN A 12 -7.53 -16.51 20.18
CA GLN A 12 -7.27 -17.65 19.31
C GLN A 12 -5.91 -18.25 19.58
N HIS A 13 -5.69 -19.52 19.21
CA HIS A 13 -4.39 -20.14 19.22
C HIS A 13 -3.47 -19.51 18.18
N ARG A 14 -2.14 -19.57 18.40
CA ARG A 14 -1.15 -19.01 17.47
C ARG A 14 -1.27 -19.61 16.08
N GLY A 15 -1.49 -20.91 15.96
CA GLY A 15 -1.60 -21.61 14.68
C GLY A 15 -0.25 -21.78 13.97
N ARG A 16 -0.29 -22.36 12.77
CA ARG A 16 0.85 -22.62 11.90
C ARG A 16 0.63 -21.95 10.54
N MET A 17 1.71 -21.43 9.91
CA MET A 17 1.64 -20.77 8.60
C MET A 17 2.31 -21.61 7.49
N LYS A 18 2.36 -22.94 7.64
CA LYS A 18 2.92 -23.84 6.63
C LYS A 18 2.02 -23.92 5.39
N GLY A 19 2.63 -24.20 4.23
CA GLY A 19 1.95 -24.40 2.94
C GLY A 19 1.67 -23.11 2.19
N LYS A 20 1.20 -23.25 0.95
CA LYS A 20 0.83 -22.14 0.04
C LYS A 20 -0.64 -21.77 0.20
N ALA A 21 -1.00 -20.57 -0.24
CA ALA A 21 -2.39 -20.14 -0.29
C ALA A 21 -3.13 -20.90 -1.40
N THR A 22 -4.28 -21.50 -1.05
CA THR A 22 -5.17 -22.20 -2.00
C THR A 22 -6.34 -21.35 -2.45
N ARG A 23 -6.65 -20.28 -1.70
CA ARG A 23 -7.72 -19.31 -2.03
C ARG A 23 -7.15 -17.90 -2.00
N GLY A 24 -7.67 -17.03 -2.89
CA GLY A 24 -7.18 -15.66 -3.05
C GLY A 24 -5.73 -15.59 -3.52
N ASN A 25 -5.34 -16.54 -4.37
CA ASN A 25 -4.02 -16.65 -5.00
C ASN A 25 -4.01 -16.13 -6.44
N LYS A 26 -5.17 -15.73 -6.97
CA LYS A 26 -5.32 -15.11 -8.29
C LYS A 26 -5.87 -13.71 -8.14
N VAL A 27 -5.52 -12.84 -9.08
CA VAL A 27 -6.14 -11.52 -9.25
C VAL A 27 -7.53 -11.73 -9.82
N THR A 28 -8.56 -11.10 -9.24
CA THR A 28 -9.97 -11.35 -9.58
C THR A 28 -10.75 -10.09 -9.91
N TYR A 29 -10.46 -8.99 -9.27
CA TYR A 29 -11.18 -7.72 -9.46
C TYR A 29 -10.39 -6.73 -10.30
N GLY A 30 -9.08 -6.66 -10.10
CA GLY A 30 -8.20 -5.73 -10.77
C GLY A 30 -7.42 -6.33 -11.93
N GLN A 31 -6.70 -5.48 -12.65
CA GLN A 31 -5.77 -5.87 -13.73
C GLN A 31 -4.44 -6.34 -13.15
N TYR A 32 -3.97 -5.70 -12.08
CA TYR A 32 -2.69 -5.95 -11.45
C TYR A 32 -2.85 -6.23 -9.96
N GLY A 33 -1.92 -7.00 -9.41
CA GLY A 33 -1.95 -7.37 -8.00
C GLY A 33 -0.59 -7.48 -7.35
N LEU A 34 -0.57 -7.34 -6.03
CA LEU A 34 0.59 -7.55 -5.19
C LEU A 34 0.42 -8.86 -4.42
N MET A 35 1.28 -9.85 -4.70
CA MET A 35 1.22 -11.20 -4.11
C MET A 35 2.35 -11.39 -3.11
N ALA A 36 2.06 -11.99 -1.95
CA ALA A 36 3.06 -12.36 -0.96
C ALA A 36 3.83 -13.61 -1.39
N THR A 37 5.17 -13.58 -1.28
CA THR A 37 6.04 -14.72 -1.53
C THR A 37 6.45 -15.45 -0.26
N GLU A 38 6.35 -14.79 0.89
CA GLU A 38 6.71 -15.32 2.21
C GLU A 38 5.52 -15.31 3.17
N PRO A 39 5.47 -16.24 4.15
CA PRO A 39 4.41 -16.24 5.16
C PRO A 39 4.66 -15.12 6.17
N CYS A 40 3.62 -14.33 6.48
CA CYS A 40 3.74 -13.24 7.44
C CYS A 40 2.42 -12.93 8.16
N TRP A 41 2.51 -12.15 9.22
CA TRP A 41 1.38 -11.50 9.88
C TRP A 41 1.43 -10.01 9.56
N ILE A 42 0.34 -9.51 8.99
CA ILE A 42 0.22 -8.11 8.58
C ILE A 42 -0.79 -7.43 9.50
N THR A 43 -0.41 -6.34 10.15
CA THR A 43 -1.29 -5.57 11.03
C THR A 43 -2.22 -4.65 10.23
N GLY A 44 -3.33 -4.23 10.85
CA GLY A 44 -4.25 -3.26 10.24
C GLY A 44 -3.56 -1.95 9.83
N ASN A 45 -2.62 -1.47 10.64
CA ASN A 45 -1.86 -0.25 10.34
C ASN A 45 -0.97 -0.39 9.10
N GLN A 46 -0.34 -1.56 8.91
CA GLN A 46 0.48 -1.85 7.73
C GLN A 46 -0.36 -1.94 6.46
N ILE A 47 -1.55 -2.55 6.55
CA ILE A 47 -2.50 -2.62 5.43
C ILE A 47 -2.92 -1.20 5.03
N GLU A 48 -3.28 -0.37 5.99
CA GLU A 48 -3.70 1.00 5.73
C GLU A 48 -2.56 1.87 5.18
N ALA A 49 -1.35 1.74 5.73
CA ALA A 49 -0.17 2.44 5.21
C ALA A 49 0.14 2.07 3.75
N ALA A 50 -0.02 0.79 3.39
CA ALA A 50 0.16 0.33 2.02
C ALA A 50 -0.93 0.89 1.09
N ARG A 51 -2.21 0.86 1.51
CA ARG A 51 -3.33 1.45 0.75
C ARG A 51 -3.11 2.94 0.49
N ILE A 52 -2.74 3.70 1.52
CA ILE A 52 -2.45 5.13 1.38
C ILE A 52 -1.30 5.38 0.40
N ALA A 53 -0.23 4.55 0.44
CA ALA A 53 0.89 4.68 -0.48
C ALA A 53 0.46 4.49 -1.94
N ILE A 54 -0.40 3.49 -2.23
CA ILE A 54 -0.95 3.24 -3.56
C ILE A 54 -1.80 4.43 -4.01
N ASN A 55 -2.77 4.86 -3.19
CA ASN A 55 -3.69 5.95 -3.55
C ASN A 55 -2.97 7.29 -3.77
N ARG A 56 -1.92 7.57 -3.00
CA ARG A 56 -1.12 8.79 -3.21
C ARG A 56 -0.41 8.79 -4.55
N TYR A 57 0.15 7.66 -4.93
CA TYR A 57 0.84 7.54 -6.22
C TYR A 57 -0.12 7.79 -7.39
N PHE A 58 -1.31 7.23 -7.32
CA PHE A 58 -2.34 7.36 -8.36
C PHE A 58 -3.02 8.72 -8.39
N ARG A 59 -2.72 9.64 -7.46
CA ARG A 59 -3.42 10.94 -7.34
C ARG A 59 -4.95 10.78 -7.41
N ARG A 60 -5.48 9.69 -6.79
CA ARG A 60 -6.88 9.26 -6.83
C ARG A 60 -7.39 8.74 -8.19
N GLY A 61 -6.53 8.54 -9.20
CA GLY A 61 -6.87 7.77 -10.39
C GLY A 61 -6.85 6.27 -10.10
N GLY A 62 -7.68 5.48 -10.78
CA GLY A 62 -7.76 4.03 -10.64
C GLY A 62 -8.40 3.53 -9.34
N THR A 63 -8.72 2.25 -9.31
CA THR A 63 -9.41 1.59 -8.20
C THR A 63 -8.48 0.63 -7.46
N VAL A 64 -8.57 0.60 -6.11
CA VAL A 64 -7.73 -0.25 -5.24
C VAL A 64 -8.61 -1.16 -4.40
N TRP A 65 -8.36 -2.47 -4.45
CA TRP A 65 -9.03 -3.46 -3.60
C TRP A 65 -8.05 -4.07 -2.61
N ILE A 66 -8.44 -4.10 -1.34
CA ILE A 66 -7.71 -4.79 -0.28
C ILE A 66 -8.27 -6.22 -0.20
N LYS A 67 -7.43 -7.23 -0.49
CA LYS A 67 -7.83 -8.65 -0.49
C LYS A 67 -7.56 -9.37 0.82
N ILE A 68 -7.02 -8.69 1.81
CA ILE A 68 -6.71 -9.23 3.14
C ILE A 68 -7.42 -8.42 4.22
N PHE A 69 -7.79 -9.10 5.30
CA PHE A 69 -8.41 -8.45 6.45
C PHE A 69 -7.79 -8.99 7.75
N PRO A 70 -7.50 -8.13 8.74
CA PRO A 70 -6.93 -8.54 10.02
C PRO A 70 -8.02 -9.13 10.93
N ASP A 71 -8.18 -10.45 10.87
CA ASP A 71 -9.21 -11.21 11.58
C ASP A 71 -8.69 -11.95 12.81
N LYS A 72 -7.36 -12.10 12.93
CA LYS A 72 -6.73 -12.85 14.01
C LYS A 72 -6.28 -11.93 15.13
N PRO A 73 -6.77 -12.14 16.39
CA PRO A 73 -6.32 -11.37 17.53
C PRO A 73 -4.96 -11.86 18.02
N VAL A 74 -4.05 -10.93 18.27
CA VAL A 74 -2.78 -11.14 18.95
C VAL A 74 -2.92 -10.65 20.39
N THR A 75 -2.50 -11.48 21.33
CA THR A 75 -2.63 -11.19 22.76
C THR A 75 -1.26 -10.90 23.36
N ALA A 76 -1.18 -9.88 24.17
CA ALA A 76 -0.01 -9.61 25.00
C ALA A 76 -0.35 -9.60 26.50
N LYS A 77 0.63 -9.82 27.33
CA LYS A 77 0.56 -9.58 28.78
C LYS A 77 1.36 -8.32 29.10
N PRO A 78 0.91 -7.51 30.06
CA PRO A 78 1.71 -6.39 30.54
C PRO A 78 3.11 -6.85 30.99
N ALA A 79 4.12 -6.02 30.80
CA ALA A 79 5.51 -6.38 31.08
C ALA A 79 5.74 -6.77 32.55
N GLU A 80 5.00 -6.17 33.49
CA GLU A 80 5.09 -6.40 34.93
C GLU A 80 4.37 -7.67 35.42
N THR A 81 3.60 -8.33 34.53
CA THR A 81 2.82 -9.50 34.92
C THR A 81 3.68 -10.76 34.94
N ARG A 82 3.68 -11.46 36.09
CA ARG A 82 4.35 -12.76 36.22
C ARG A 82 3.77 -13.82 35.29
N MET A 83 4.58 -14.84 34.97
CA MET A 83 4.15 -16.00 34.18
C MET A 83 2.99 -16.75 34.85
N GLY A 84 2.17 -17.44 34.03
CA GLY A 84 1.00 -18.20 34.52
C GLY A 84 -0.33 -17.41 34.44
N LYS A 85 -1.38 -17.92 35.08
CA LYS A 85 -2.75 -17.37 35.18
C LYS A 85 -3.43 -17.06 33.82
N GLY A 86 -3.15 -17.86 32.78
CA GLY A 86 -3.87 -17.81 31.50
C GLY A 86 -3.28 -16.87 30.43
N LYS A 87 -3.99 -16.81 29.29
CA LYS A 87 -3.62 -16.03 28.11
C LYS A 87 -3.92 -14.55 28.30
N GLY A 88 -3.02 -13.67 27.87
CA GLY A 88 -3.18 -12.20 27.91
C GLY A 88 -4.42 -11.68 27.18
N ALA A 89 -4.73 -10.41 27.34
CA ALA A 89 -5.80 -9.74 26.62
C ALA A 89 -5.42 -9.54 25.12
N PRO A 90 -6.41 -9.45 24.21
CA PRO A 90 -6.15 -9.03 22.84
C PRO A 90 -5.60 -7.60 22.81
N GLU A 91 -4.54 -7.38 22.05
CA GLU A 91 -3.87 -6.09 21.91
C GLU A 91 -4.12 -5.50 20.52
N TYR A 92 -3.86 -6.30 19.47
CA TYR A 92 -4.07 -5.88 18.09
C TYR A 92 -4.51 -7.04 17.21
N TRP A 93 -4.92 -6.71 15.99
CA TRP A 93 -5.41 -7.67 15.00
C TRP A 93 -4.43 -7.80 13.85
N VAL A 94 -4.28 -9.03 13.32
CA VAL A 94 -3.41 -9.33 12.19
C VAL A 94 -4.10 -10.18 11.14
N ALA A 95 -3.75 -9.96 9.88
CA ALA A 95 -4.05 -10.85 8.78
C ALA A 95 -2.97 -11.93 8.68
N VAL A 96 -3.35 -13.19 8.66
CA VAL A 96 -2.42 -14.31 8.47
C VAL A 96 -2.26 -14.57 6.98
N VAL A 97 -1.10 -14.21 6.44
CA VAL A 97 -0.78 -14.35 5.03
C VAL A 97 0.11 -15.56 4.81
N LYS A 98 -0.26 -16.39 3.82
CA LYS A 98 0.55 -17.50 3.32
C LYS A 98 1.18 -17.13 1.98
N PRO A 99 2.30 -17.75 1.58
CA PRO A 99 2.89 -17.55 0.27
C PRO A 99 1.89 -17.80 -0.85
N GLY A 100 1.89 -16.95 -1.88
CA GLY A 100 0.93 -17.00 -2.99
C GLY A 100 -0.40 -16.29 -2.74
N ARG A 101 -0.58 -15.59 -1.63
CA ARG A 101 -1.78 -14.80 -1.36
C ARG A 101 -1.67 -13.42 -2.00
N VAL A 102 -2.68 -13.00 -2.76
CA VAL A 102 -2.84 -11.64 -3.27
C VAL A 102 -3.28 -10.73 -2.11
N LEU A 103 -2.59 -9.61 -1.93
CA LEU A 103 -2.77 -8.65 -0.84
C LEU A 103 -3.61 -7.46 -1.27
N PHE A 104 -3.24 -6.87 -2.41
CA PHE A 104 -3.90 -5.72 -3.03
C PHE A 104 -4.10 -6.01 -4.51
N GLU A 105 -5.17 -5.48 -5.07
CA GLU A 105 -5.44 -5.46 -6.49
C GLU A 105 -5.68 -4.02 -6.92
N VAL A 106 -5.28 -3.69 -8.15
CA VAL A 106 -5.44 -2.36 -8.74
C VAL A 106 -5.91 -2.45 -10.17
N ALA A 107 -6.69 -1.48 -10.62
CA ALA A 107 -7.14 -1.35 -12.01
C ALA A 107 -7.36 0.11 -12.41
N GLY A 108 -7.50 0.36 -13.73
CA GLY A 108 -7.74 1.68 -14.29
C GLY A 108 -6.50 2.55 -14.42
N ILE A 109 -5.32 1.93 -14.49
CA ILE A 109 -4.02 2.61 -14.57
C ILE A 109 -3.06 1.86 -15.49
N SER A 110 -2.00 2.53 -15.95
CA SER A 110 -0.96 1.90 -16.75
C SER A 110 -0.20 0.83 -15.96
N GLU A 111 0.37 -0.17 -16.65
CA GLU A 111 1.20 -1.20 -16.00
C GLU A 111 2.41 -0.60 -15.27
N ALA A 112 3.07 0.39 -15.90
CA ALA A 112 4.24 1.05 -15.32
C ALA A 112 3.90 1.73 -13.98
N ASP A 113 2.80 2.49 -13.93
CA ASP A 113 2.33 3.15 -12.72
C ASP A 113 1.88 2.15 -11.66
N ALA A 114 1.17 1.08 -12.08
CA ALA A 114 0.76 0.01 -11.18
C ALA A 114 1.97 -0.68 -10.53
N ARG A 115 3.01 -0.95 -11.31
CA ARG A 115 4.24 -1.60 -10.84
C ARG A 115 4.96 -0.71 -9.80
N GLU A 116 5.07 0.58 -10.07
CA GLU A 116 5.73 1.50 -9.15
C GLU A 116 4.91 1.74 -7.88
N ALA A 117 3.61 1.95 -7.98
CA ALA A 117 2.73 2.12 -6.81
C ALA A 117 2.74 0.88 -5.90
N LEU A 118 2.65 -0.33 -6.49
CA LEU A 118 2.71 -1.57 -5.74
C LEU A 118 4.11 -1.83 -5.14
N ARG A 119 5.20 -1.35 -5.78
CA ARG A 119 6.54 -1.35 -5.21
C ARG A 119 6.61 -0.47 -3.95
N LEU A 120 6.05 0.74 -4.00
CA LEU A 120 5.98 1.63 -2.83
C LEU A 120 5.15 1.02 -1.68
N ALA A 121 4.05 0.36 -2.01
CA ALA A 121 3.23 -0.37 -1.03
C ALA A 121 3.99 -1.56 -0.41
N ALA A 122 4.77 -2.29 -1.20
CA ALA A 122 5.58 -3.41 -0.73
C ALA A 122 6.54 -3.02 0.41
N HIS A 123 7.12 -1.80 0.35
CA HIS A 123 8.00 -1.28 1.41
C HIS A 123 7.28 -1.02 2.76
N LYS A 124 5.94 -0.98 2.77
CA LYS A 124 5.14 -0.84 4.00
C LYS A 124 4.74 -2.19 4.62
N LEU A 125 5.08 -3.29 3.94
CA LEU A 125 4.69 -4.64 4.34
C LEU A 125 5.89 -5.41 4.94
N PRO A 126 5.66 -6.33 5.90
CA PRO A 126 6.72 -7.06 6.58
C PRO A 126 7.23 -8.27 5.79
N CYS A 127 6.69 -8.55 4.61
CA CYS A 127 7.03 -9.72 3.79
C CYS A 127 7.49 -9.32 2.39
N LYS A 128 8.24 -10.20 1.74
CA LYS A 128 8.57 -10.05 0.34
C LYS A 128 7.32 -10.29 -0.52
N THR A 129 7.20 -9.50 -1.55
CA THR A 129 6.05 -9.51 -2.45
C THR A 129 6.49 -9.55 -3.90
N LYS A 130 5.58 -9.97 -4.78
CA LYS A 130 5.76 -10.03 -6.23
C LYS A 130 4.59 -9.33 -6.91
N PHE A 131 4.87 -8.56 -7.93
CA PHE A 131 3.88 -8.03 -8.86
C PHE A 131 3.31 -9.18 -9.70
N VAL A 132 2.00 -9.20 -9.91
CA VAL A 132 1.27 -10.22 -10.67
C VAL A 132 0.20 -9.53 -11.50
N GLU A 133 0.06 -9.96 -12.73
CA GLU A 133 -0.98 -9.54 -13.66
C GLU A 133 -2.17 -10.49 -13.59
N SER A 134 -3.33 -10.00 -13.98
CA SER A 134 -4.53 -10.82 -14.11
C SER A 134 -4.40 -11.74 -15.31
N GLU A 135 -4.84 -12.99 -15.15
CA GLU A 135 -5.00 -13.93 -16.28
C GLU A 135 -6.27 -13.61 -17.11
N ARG A 136 -7.15 -12.74 -16.60
CA ARG A 136 -8.38 -12.31 -17.27
C ARG A 136 -8.08 -11.08 -18.12
N GLU A 137 -8.52 -11.13 -19.37
CA GLU A 137 -8.59 -9.96 -20.23
C GLU A 137 -9.78 -9.08 -19.81
N PHE A 138 -9.56 -7.78 -19.66
CA PHE A 138 -10.56 -6.78 -19.35
C PHE A 138 -10.92 -6.03 -20.62
N SER A 139 -12.21 -5.77 -20.85
CA SER A 139 -12.66 -4.93 -21.95
C SER A 139 -12.30 -3.46 -21.67
N GLU A 140 -12.14 -2.66 -22.74
CA GLU A 140 -11.86 -1.22 -22.62
C GLU A 140 -12.94 -0.50 -21.79
N GLU A 141 -14.21 -0.93 -21.91
CA GLU A 141 -15.32 -0.39 -21.12
C GLU A 141 -15.20 -0.70 -19.62
N GLU A 142 -14.70 -1.88 -19.25
CA GLU A 142 -14.45 -2.24 -17.85
C GLU A 142 -13.30 -1.41 -17.27
N ILE A 143 -12.24 -1.18 -18.06
CA ILE A 143 -11.09 -0.35 -17.68
C ILE A 143 -11.53 1.11 -17.46
N ALA A 144 -12.33 1.67 -18.37
CA ALA A 144 -12.86 3.01 -18.26
C ALA A 144 -13.70 3.19 -16.99
N LYS A 145 -14.58 2.24 -16.67
CA LYS A 145 -15.38 2.26 -15.43
C LYS A 145 -14.53 2.28 -14.17
N PHE A 146 -13.37 1.60 -14.14
CA PHE A 146 -12.48 1.63 -12.98
C PHE A 146 -11.80 2.99 -12.79
N ALA A 147 -11.60 3.75 -13.86
CA ALA A 147 -11.08 5.11 -13.80
C ALA A 147 -12.15 6.13 -13.33
N GLU A 148 -13.40 5.95 -13.74
CA GLU A 148 -14.52 6.86 -13.44
C GLU A 148 -15.01 6.76 -11.97
N VAL A 149 -14.98 5.60 -11.36
CA VAL A 149 -15.57 5.35 -10.01
C VAL A 149 -15.02 6.28 -8.92
N GLN A 150 -13.85 6.88 -9.09
CA GLN A 150 -13.27 7.77 -8.07
C GLN A 150 -13.57 9.27 -8.27
N VAL A 151 -14.13 9.66 -9.40
CA VAL A 151 -14.49 11.08 -9.67
C VAL A 151 -15.79 11.47 -8.96
N LEU A 152 -16.66 10.50 -8.66
CA LEU A 152 -18.00 10.74 -8.11
C LEU A 152 -18.06 10.94 -6.58
N ASP A 153 -16.99 10.67 -5.84
CA ASP A 153 -16.99 10.68 -4.36
C ASP A 153 -16.35 11.94 -3.73
N ILE A 154 -16.09 13.00 -4.51
CA ILE A 154 -15.56 14.26 -3.97
C ILE A 154 -16.71 15.27 -3.94
N PRO A 155 -17.24 15.66 -2.77
CA PRO A 155 -18.13 16.79 -2.68
C PRO A 155 -17.37 18.05 -3.16
N GLU A 156 -17.98 18.80 -4.09
CA GLU A 156 -17.42 20.01 -4.70
C GLU A 156 -16.98 21.08 -3.68
N GLU A 157 -17.46 21.00 -2.45
CA GLU A 157 -17.11 21.89 -1.34
C GLU A 157 -15.67 21.77 -0.83
N MET A 158 -14.89 20.77 -1.26
CA MET A 158 -13.48 20.56 -0.85
C MET A 158 -12.47 20.91 -1.95
N MET A 159 -12.89 21.45 -3.06
CA MET A 159 -11.98 22.01 -4.08
C MET A 159 -11.69 23.47 -3.71
N SER A 160 -10.75 23.71 -2.83
CA SER A 160 -10.16 25.04 -2.64
C SER A 160 -9.40 25.43 -3.93
N GLU A 161 -9.67 26.62 -4.44
CA GLU A 161 -9.15 27.18 -5.69
C GLU A 161 -7.61 27.41 -5.71
N ASP A 162 -6.86 26.95 -4.71
CA ASP A 162 -5.47 27.31 -4.48
C ASP A 162 -4.43 26.31 -5.01
N GLU A 163 -4.79 25.27 -5.77
CA GLU A 163 -3.83 24.28 -6.32
C GLU A 163 -3.79 24.19 -7.85
N ILE A 164 -4.08 25.26 -8.57
CA ILE A 164 -3.72 25.38 -9.99
C ILE A 164 -2.32 26.01 -10.06
N VAL A 165 -1.30 25.25 -9.78
CA VAL A 165 0.06 25.59 -10.19
C VAL A 165 0.20 25.16 -11.64
N GLU A 166 0.07 26.12 -12.55
CA GLU A 166 0.43 25.93 -13.95
C GLU A 166 1.90 25.51 -14.04
N PRO A 167 2.27 24.57 -14.93
CA PRO A 167 3.66 24.25 -15.17
C PRO A 167 4.32 25.47 -15.84
N GLY A 168 5.06 26.24 -15.04
CA GLY A 168 5.82 27.36 -15.52
C GLY A 168 6.92 26.87 -16.46
N ASP A 169 6.92 27.44 -17.67
CA ASP A 169 8.00 27.38 -18.65
C ASP A 169 9.32 27.79 -17.99
N SER A 170 10.22 26.83 -17.87
CA SER A 170 11.61 27.07 -17.49
C SER A 170 12.52 26.90 -18.70
N ASP A 171 12.40 27.83 -19.66
CA ASP A 171 13.43 28.10 -20.61
C ASP A 171 13.83 29.58 -20.49
N GLU A 172 15.15 29.86 -20.58
CA GLU A 172 15.85 31.13 -20.58
C GLU A 172 16.39 31.62 -19.21
N ALA A 173 17.63 31.20 -18.94
CA ALA A 173 18.69 32.08 -18.48
C ALA A 173 20.05 31.34 -18.51
N ALA A 174 20.61 31.14 -19.71
CA ALA A 174 22.05 31.04 -19.90
C ALA A 174 22.57 32.48 -20.09
N GLY A 175 23.12 33.04 -19.05
CA GLY A 175 23.70 34.39 -19.03
C GLY A 175 25.06 34.36 -18.36
N ASP A 176 26.06 34.55 -19.17
CA ASP A 176 27.46 34.91 -18.96
C ASP A 176 27.86 35.30 -17.53
N MET A 177 28.87 34.62 -17.00
CA MET A 177 29.81 35.20 -16.04
C MET A 177 31.25 34.88 -16.48
N GLU A 178 31.79 35.84 -17.25
CA GLU A 178 33.22 36.03 -17.45
C GLU A 178 33.98 36.25 -16.13
N GLY A 179 35.17 35.75 -16.15
CA GLY A 179 36.34 35.87 -15.34
C GLY A 179 36.43 36.91 -14.22
N LYS A 180 36.90 36.42 -13.09
CA LYS A 180 37.83 37.18 -12.23
C LYS A 180 38.91 36.23 -11.72
N GLU A 181 40.08 36.41 -12.27
CA GLU A 181 41.35 36.03 -11.69
C GLU A 181 41.46 36.64 -10.30
N VAL A 182 41.89 35.87 -9.32
CA VAL A 182 42.40 36.37 -8.06
C VAL A 182 43.76 35.71 -7.83
N GLU A 183 44.74 36.58 -7.84
CA GLU A 183 46.16 36.35 -7.61
C GLU A 183 46.41 35.59 -6.29
N ALA A 184 47.44 34.76 -6.35
CA ALA A 184 48.14 34.19 -5.22
C ALA A 184 48.80 35.30 -4.38
N ASP A 185 48.68 35.26 -3.06
CA ASP A 185 49.60 35.91 -2.14
C ASP A 185 50.22 34.85 -1.21
N GLU A 186 51.50 34.68 -1.40
CA GLU A 186 52.42 33.96 -0.52
C GLU A 186 52.73 34.89 0.66
N GLY A 187 52.77 34.35 1.85
CA GLY A 187 53.37 35.13 2.92
C GLY A 187 53.21 34.60 4.34
N ASN A 188 54.19 33.84 4.75
CA ASN A 188 54.76 33.67 6.09
C ASN A 188 54.18 32.56 7.00
#